data_caa2f8273c7e2476e99a89f7c0adcc59
#
_entry.id   caa2f8273c7e2476e99a89f7c0adcc59
#
_cell.length_a   1.000
_cell.length_b   1.000
_cell.length_c   1.000
_cell.angle_alpha   90.00
_cell.angle_beta   90.00
_cell.angle_gamma   90.00
#
_symmetry.space_group_name_H-M   'P 1'
#
loop_
_entity.id
_entity.type
_entity.pdbx_description
1 polymer ?
#
loop_
_entity_poly.entity_id
_entity_poly.type
_entity_poly.pdbx_seq_one_letter_code
_entity_poly.pdbx_strand_id
1 'polypeptide(L)'
;MSLLKFAPKVALLCCSAILSVSALSARTVTDDNGDRVEVPEKIERVVVANILPLAAALTAYTGDGSIVAGMHPASYSAAKNGLLGELFPEVLRADTSFIRGAALNVEALMALEPDLVLVNAPDRRMLEQVRSAGLAAYAVSPSKWHYDVVETYRGWTASLAKLFPEANGKGALIEARTREIESLVADRTKDIAEKDRARVLFIVRLDEKEIVTSGRNFFGEYWCRAAGAVNAAHDLEAENANARLSMESVYGYDPDVVILTNFTKAVPSDLATGKIPGQDWTPLKAVEENRVYKMPLGLYRTFTPGADTPLTLLWLAKTLYPARFEDVDLALETKRWYKEIVGVELTDAQVERMYSPDRAAAEGASQGVRSTQ
;
A
#
# COMPACT_ATOMS: atom_id res chain seq x y z
N MET A 1 15.52 18.43 -95.03
CA MET A 1 16.15 17.50 -94.05
C MET A 1 15.97 18.14 -92.70
N SER A 2 15.03 17.66 -91.97
CA SER A 2 14.58 18.23 -90.66
C SER A 2 14.98 17.22 -89.60
N LEU A 3 15.82 17.64 -88.66
CA LEU A 3 16.23 16.83 -87.51
C LEU A 3 15.28 17.10 -86.36
N LEU A 4 14.46 16.11 -85.99
CA LEU A 4 13.64 16.08 -84.73
C LEU A 4 14.58 15.81 -83.55
N LYS A 5 14.58 16.74 -82.59
CA LYS A 5 15.17 16.54 -81.27
C LYS A 5 14.16 15.92 -80.33
N PHE A 6 14.41 14.71 -79.86
CA PHE A 6 13.72 14.06 -78.77
C PHE A 6 14.30 14.58 -77.43
N ALA A 7 13.44 15.12 -76.54
CA ALA A 7 13.77 15.43 -75.18
C ALA A 7 13.19 14.34 -74.25
N PRO A 8 13.90 13.79 -73.29
CA PRO A 8 13.34 12.83 -72.34
C PRO A 8 12.59 13.55 -71.23
N LYS A 9 11.34 13.13 -70.98
CA LYS A 9 10.54 13.52 -69.84
C LYS A 9 11.03 12.75 -68.64
N VAL A 10 11.68 13.44 -67.68
CA VAL A 10 11.95 12.91 -66.36
C VAL A 10 10.69 13.00 -65.53
N ALA A 11 10.07 11.88 -65.23
CA ALA A 11 8.96 11.79 -64.29
C ALA A 11 9.52 11.77 -62.86
N LEU A 12 9.30 12.88 -62.13
CA LEU A 12 9.65 13.00 -60.71
C LEU A 12 8.56 12.24 -59.91
N LEU A 13 8.91 11.03 -59.42
CA LEU A 13 8.06 10.26 -58.52
C LEU A 13 8.22 10.84 -57.08
N CYS A 14 7.30 11.70 -56.66
CA CYS A 14 7.18 12.10 -55.25
C CYS A 14 6.63 10.93 -54.44
N CYS A 15 7.51 10.15 -53.79
CA CYS A 15 7.10 9.24 -52.71
C CYS A 15 6.71 10.09 -51.50
N SER A 16 5.42 10.37 -51.34
CA SER A 16 4.88 10.87 -50.08
C SER A 16 4.86 9.72 -49.09
N ALA A 17 5.88 9.64 -48.21
CA ALA A 17 5.85 8.80 -47.05
C ALA A 17 4.76 9.34 -46.09
N ILE A 18 3.58 8.74 -46.11
CA ILE A 18 2.55 8.97 -45.11
C ILE A 18 3.07 8.30 -43.81
N LEU A 19 3.67 9.10 -42.95
CA LEU A 19 3.87 8.73 -41.56
C LEU A 19 2.48 8.59 -40.95
N SER A 20 1.98 7.37 -40.89
CA SER A 20 0.83 7.04 -40.05
C SER A 20 1.21 7.22 -38.62
N VAL A 21 1.04 8.42 -38.08
CA VAL A 21 0.97 8.62 -36.64
C VAL A 21 -0.28 7.87 -36.22
N SER A 22 -0.12 6.66 -35.70
CA SER A 22 -1.18 5.98 -34.98
C SER A 22 -1.54 6.90 -33.82
N ALA A 23 -2.66 7.62 -33.94
CA ALA A 23 -3.21 8.34 -32.81
C ALA A 23 -3.44 7.27 -31.73
N LEU A 24 -2.62 7.27 -30.66
CA LEU A 24 -2.92 6.46 -29.49
C LEU A 24 -4.34 6.85 -29.08
N SER A 25 -5.25 5.89 -29.18
CA SER A 25 -6.60 6.07 -28.66
C SER A 25 -6.47 6.38 -27.17
N ALA A 26 -7.09 7.46 -26.73
CA ALA A 26 -7.08 7.90 -25.35
C ALA A 26 -8.52 7.84 -24.81
N ARG A 27 -8.64 7.51 -23.54
CA ARG A 27 -9.92 7.53 -22.83
C ARG A 27 -9.87 8.45 -21.63
N THR A 28 -11.00 9.00 -21.25
CA THR A 28 -11.11 9.88 -20.09
C THR A 28 -11.56 9.08 -18.87
N VAL A 29 -10.84 9.21 -17.77
CA VAL A 29 -11.20 8.66 -16.45
C VAL A 29 -11.33 9.78 -15.42
N THR A 30 -12.12 9.56 -14.38
CA THR A 30 -12.26 10.53 -13.27
C THR A 30 -11.49 10.03 -12.07
N ASP A 31 -10.55 10.85 -11.56
CA ASP A 31 -9.70 10.56 -10.42
C ASP A 31 -10.41 10.80 -9.07
N ASP A 32 -9.72 10.59 -7.95
CA ASP A 32 -10.29 10.75 -6.59
C ASP A 32 -10.53 12.20 -6.19
N ASN A 33 -9.95 13.15 -6.90
CA ASN A 33 -10.22 14.58 -6.75
C ASN A 33 -11.44 15.05 -7.58
N GLY A 34 -11.98 14.17 -8.44
CA GLY A 34 -13.04 14.50 -9.39
C GLY A 34 -12.53 15.12 -10.69
N ASP A 35 -11.21 15.17 -10.89
CA ASP A 35 -10.61 15.68 -12.12
C ASP A 35 -10.72 14.66 -13.26
N ARG A 36 -10.95 15.15 -14.49
CA ARG A 36 -10.92 14.33 -15.70
C ARG A 36 -9.47 14.19 -16.17
N VAL A 37 -9.03 12.96 -16.35
CA VAL A 37 -7.66 12.61 -16.77
C VAL A 37 -7.74 11.81 -18.07
N GLU A 38 -7.03 12.30 -19.09
CA GLU A 38 -6.83 11.56 -20.34
C GLU A 38 -5.73 10.53 -20.12
N VAL A 39 -6.05 9.26 -20.36
CA VAL A 39 -5.09 8.14 -20.26
C VAL A 39 -5.10 7.34 -21.56
N PRO A 40 -4.00 6.71 -21.97
CA PRO A 40 -4.01 5.83 -23.13
C PRO A 40 -4.94 4.64 -22.93
N GLU A 41 -5.45 4.06 -24.00
CA GLU A 41 -6.28 2.83 -23.95
C GLU A 41 -5.54 1.71 -23.24
N LYS A 42 -4.25 1.55 -23.51
CA LYS A 42 -3.37 0.58 -22.83
C LYS A 42 -2.34 1.32 -22.01
N ILE A 43 -2.30 1.03 -20.71
CA ILE A 43 -1.32 1.56 -19.77
C ILE A 43 -0.29 0.47 -19.50
N GLU A 44 0.97 0.70 -19.86
CA GLU A 44 2.06 -0.26 -19.73
C GLU A 44 3.17 0.21 -18.79
N ARG A 45 3.25 1.53 -18.53
CA ARG A 45 4.31 2.14 -17.74
C ARG A 45 3.74 3.10 -16.71
N VAL A 46 3.67 2.66 -15.46
CA VAL A 46 3.12 3.44 -14.36
C VAL A 46 4.22 3.87 -13.40
N VAL A 47 4.23 5.14 -13.03
CA VAL A 47 5.00 5.64 -11.90
C VAL A 47 4.08 5.86 -10.72
N VAL A 48 4.39 5.25 -9.57
CA VAL A 48 3.69 5.48 -8.30
C VAL A 48 4.52 6.43 -7.44
N ALA A 49 4.14 7.70 -7.40
CA ALA A 49 4.99 8.75 -6.85
C ALA A 49 5.08 8.71 -5.30
N ASN A 50 3.99 8.96 -4.60
CA ASN A 50 4.01 9.21 -3.15
C ASN A 50 2.89 8.53 -2.36
N ILE A 51 2.29 7.46 -2.92
CA ILE A 51 1.37 6.56 -2.21
C ILE A 51 2.09 5.24 -2.02
N LEU A 52 2.77 5.10 -0.90
CA LEU A 52 3.77 4.05 -0.69
C LEU A 52 3.28 2.61 -0.93
N PRO A 53 2.08 2.19 -0.46
CA PRO A 53 1.60 0.82 -0.68
C PRO A 53 0.97 0.59 -2.07
N LEU A 54 0.74 1.66 -2.85
CA LEU A 54 -0.05 1.55 -4.08
C LEU A 54 0.67 0.78 -5.19
N ALA A 55 2.02 0.81 -5.25
CA ALA A 55 2.77 0.00 -6.21
C ALA A 55 2.52 -1.50 -5.99
N ALA A 56 2.46 -1.96 -4.75
CA ALA A 56 2.13 -3.34 -4.41
C ALA A 56 0.66 -3.68 -4.76
N ALA A 57 -0.26 -2.77 -4.49
CA ALA A 57 -1.67 -2.94 -4.84
C ALA A 57 -1.88 -3.00 -6.36
N LEU A 58 -1.17 -2.14 -7.12
CA LEU A 58 -1.18 -2.15 -8.59
C LEU A 58 -0.67 -3.48 -9.13
N THR A 59 0.51 -3.94 -8.67
CA THR A 59 1.09 -5.22 -9.09
C THR A 59 0.15 -6.38 -8.78
N ALA A 60 -0.44 -6.44 -7.58
CA ALA A 60 -1.41 -7.47 -7.21
C ALA A 60 -2.67 -7.41 -8.09
N TYR A 61 -3.12 -6.20 -8.46
CA TYR A 61 -4.30 -6.01 -9.29
C TYR A 61 -4.07 -6.45 -10.73
N THR A 62 -2.95 -6.06 -11.33
CA THR A 62 -2.61 -6.41 -12.73
C THR A 62 -2.02 -7.80 -12.88
N GLY A 63 -1.42 -8.34 -11.83
CA GLY A 63 -0.63 -9.57 -11.87
C GLY A 63 0.72 -9.39 -12.58
N ASP A 64 1.17 -8.15 -12.78
CA ASP A 64 2.38 -7.80 -13.53
C ASP A 64 3.23 -6.78 -12.76
N GLY A 65 4.43 -7.19 -12.34
CA GLY A 65 5.38 -6.29 -11.68
C GLY A 65 6.11 -5.36 -12.64
N SER A 66 6.16 -5.70 -13.93
CA SER A 66 6.87 -4.91 -14.95
C SER A 66 6.18 -3.58 -15.29
N ILE A 67 4.88 -3.48 -15.00
CA ILE A 67 4.10 -2.25 -15.21
C ILE A 67 4.59 -1.08 -14.34
N VAL A 68 5.26 -1.37 -13.21
CA VAL A 68 5.78 -0.34 -12.29
C VAL A 68 7.12 0.17 -12.81
N ALA A 69 7.11 1.23 -13.62
CA ALA A 69 8.30 1.87 -14.16
C ALA A 69 9.08 2.66 -13.08
N GLY A 70 8.38 3.18 -12.07
CA GLY A 70 9.01 3.91 -10.96
C GLY A 70 8.16 3.87 -9.69
N MET A 71 8.82 3.88 -8.54
CA MET A 71 8.17 3.95 -7.23
C MET A 71 9.02 4.70 -6.22
N HIS A 72 8.39 5.14 -5.13
CA HIS A 72 9.10 5.79 -4.03
C HIS A 72 10.16 4.85 -3.40
N PRO A 73 11.35 5.36 -2.98
CA PRO A 73 12.40 4.54 -2.35
C PRO A 73 11.93 3.70 -1.15
N ALA A 74 10.98 4.21 -0.34
CA ALA A 74 10.40 3.47 0.78
C ALA A 74 9.51 2.30 0.33
N SER A 75 8.84 2.43 -0.83
CA SER A 75 8.06 1.36 -1.46
C SER A 75 9.00 0.28 -2.01
N TYR A 76 10.06 0.70 -2.67
CA TYR A 76 11.10 -0.19 -3.19
C TYR A 76 11.75 -1.01 -2.07
N SER A 77 12.11 -0.35 -0.95
CA SER A 77 12.68 -1.06 0.22
C SER A 77 11.71 -2.10 0.79
N ALA A 78 10.41 -1.77 0.86
CA ALA A 78 9.39 -2.72 1.31
C ALA A 78 9.23 -3.89 0.32
N ALA A 79 9.26 -3.62 -0.98
CA ALA A 79 9.20 -4.65 -2.02
C ALA A 79 10.39 -5.62 -1.92
N LYS A 80 11.59 -5.10 -1.69
CA LYS A 80 12.82 -5.90 -1.55
C LYS A 80 12.82 -6.81 -0.33
N ASN A 81 12.22 -6.37 0.79
CA ASN A 81 12.25 -7.08 2.07
C ASN A 81 10.96 -7.86 2.36
N GLY A 82 9.92 -7.69 1.52
CA GLY A 82 8.64 -8.39 1.62
C GLY A 82 8.43 -9.38 0.49
N LEU A 83 7.20 -9.88 0.37
CA LEU A 83 6.84 -10.86 -0.65
C LEU A 83 6.80 -10.25 -2.06
N LEU A 84 6.61 -8.94 -2.22
CA LEU A 84 6.42 -8.34 -3.55
C LEU A 84 7.59 -8.60 -4.49
N GLY A 85 8.81 -8.32 -4.04
CA GLY A 85 9.99 -8.51 -4.89
C GLY A 85 10.39 -9.97 -5.11
N GLU A 86 9.93 -10.87 -4.24
CA GLU A 86 10.13 -12.32 -4.41
C GLU A 86 9.14 -12.90 -5.43
N LEU A 87 7.87 -12.50 -5.34
CA LEU A 87 6.80 -13.02 -6.21
C LEU A 87 6.78 -12.34 -7.59
N PHE A 88 7.20 -11.08 -7.64
CA PHE A 88 7.26 -10.26 -8.85
C PHE A 88 8.62 -9.57 -8.97
N PRO A 89 9.70 -10.32 -9.27
CA PRO A 89 11.06 -9.76 -9.27
C PRO A 89 11.25 -8.60 -10.27
N GLU A 90 10.39 -8.48 -11.29
CA GLU A 90 10.38 -7.39 -12.24
C GLU A 90 10.17 -6.03 -11.56
N VAL A 91 9.40 -5.99 -10.47
CA VAL A 91 9.12 -4.74 -9.73
C VAL A 91 10.39 -4.10 -9.17
N LEU A 92 11.44 -4.90 -8.95
CA LEU A 92 12.73 -4.42 -8.46
C LEU A 92 13.57 -3.71 -9.55
N ARG A 93 13.06 -3.62 -10.79
CA ARG A 93 13.65 -2.79 -11.86
C ARG A 93 13.09 -1.36 -11.84
N ALA A 94 12.07 -1.09 -11.04
CA ALA A 94 11.46 0.22 -10.95
C ALA A 94 12.49 1.27 -10.49
N ASP A 95 12.50 2.41 -11.17
CA ASP A 95 13.35 3.54 -10.82
C ASP A 95 12.85 4.21 -9.53
N THR A 96 13.78 4.71 -8.74
CA THR A 96 13.49 5.45 -7.51
C THR A 96 14.11 6.84 -7.48
N SER A 97 14.84 7.24 -8.53
CA SER A 97 15.61 8.48 -8.57
C SER A 97 14.79 9.73 -8.85
N PHE A 98 13.55 9.56 -9.39
CA PHE A 98 12.64 10.65 -9.72
C PHE A 98 12.04 11.36 -8.50
N ILE A 99 12.19 10.78 -7.29
CA ILE A 99 11.66 11.35 -6.05
C ILE A 99 12.64 11.19 -4.90
N ARG A 100 12.81 12.24 -4.11
CA ARG A 100 13.64 12.22 -2.90
C ARG A 100 12.90 12.88 -1.73
N GLY A 101 12.45 12.05 -0.79
CA GLY A 101 11.49 12.50 0.22
C GLY A 101 10.20 12.98 -0.46
N ALA A 102 9.80 14.23 -0.23
CA ALA A 102 8.65 14.84 -0.90
C ALA A 102 9.01 15.60 -2.19
N ALA A 103 10.30 15.68 -2.56
CA ALA A 103 10.75 16.46 -3.69
C ALA A 103 10.75 15.62 -4.98
N LEU A 104 9.94 16.04 -5.97
CA LEU A 104 9.87 15.45 -7.29
C LEU A 104 10.98 16.03 -8.19
N ASN A 105 11.72 15.16 -8.87
CA ASN A 105 12.59 15.51 -10.00
C ASN A 105 11.83 15.23 -11.30
N VAL A 106 11.28 16.27 -11.89
CA VAL A 106 10.43 16.17 -13.09
C VAL A 106 11.23 15.66 -14.30
N GLU A 107 12.51 16.03 -14.46
CA GLU A 107 13.33 15.56 -15.56
C GLU A 107 13.58 14.05 -15.47
N ALA A 108 13.92 13.55 -14.28
CA ALA A 108 14.08 12.12 -14.05
C ALA A 108 12.75 11.37 -14.25
N LEU A 109 11.62 11.95 -13.84
CA LEU A 109 10.29 11.38 -14.06
C LEU A 109 9.98 11.28 -15.56
N MET A 110 10.23 12.34 -16.34
CA MET A 110 10.01 12.35 -17.78
C MET A 110 10.89 11.33 -18.52
N ALA A 111 12.12 11.10 -18.06
CA ALA A 111 13.03 10.11 -18.63
C ALA A 111 12.54 8.66 -18.46
N LEU A 112 11.58 8.42 -17.56
CA LEU A 112 10.93 7.11 -17.41
C LEU A 112 9.84 6.88 -18.46
N GLU A 113 9.46 7.90 -19.24
CA GLU A 113 8.39 7.85 -20.25
C GLU A 113 7.12 7.17 -19.73
N PRO A 114 6.54 7.62 -18.60
CA PRO A 114 5.37 6.96 -18.03
C PRO A 114 4.09 7.26 -18.83
N ASP A 115 3.27 6.24 -19.03
CA ASP A 115 1.91 6.40 -19.55
C ASP A 115 0.99 7.06 -18.52
N LEU A 116 1.30 6.85 -17.23
CA LEU A 116 0.50 7.33 -16.11
C LEU A 116 1.35 7.52 -14.85
N VAL A 117 1.11 8.62 -14.14
CA VAL A 117 1.70 8.88 -12.83
C VAL A 117 0.57 8.89 -11.78
N LEU A 118 0.65 7.99 -10.80
CA LEU A 118 -0.26 7.93 -9.66
C LEU A 118 0.29 8.80 -8.53
N VAL A 119 -0.49 9.79 -8.12
CA VAL A 119 -0.07 10.81 -7.15
C VAL A 119 -1.08 10.88 -6.00
N ASN A 120 -0.59 11.12 -4.79
CA ASN A 120 -1.44 11.33 -3.61
C ASN A 120 -2.39 12.52 -3.82
N ALA A 121 -3.69 12.27 -3.75
CA ALA A 121 -4.74 13.25 -4.07
C ALA A 121 -4.64 14.58 -3.29
N PRO A 122 -4.30 14.62 -2.00
CA PRO A 122 -4.00 15.84 -1.26
C PRO A 122 -2.79 16.64 -1.78
N ASP A 123 -1.83 15.99 -2.46
CA ASP A 123 -0.63 16.66 -2.96
C ASP A 123 -0.89 17.39 -4.29
N ARG A 124 -1.64 18.49 -4.20
CA ARG A 124 -1.99 19.32 -5.36
C ARG A 124 -0.78 19.86 -6.09
N ARG A 125 0.29 20.17 -5.35
CA ARG A 125 1.52 20.69 -5.93
C ARG A 125 2.19 19.65 -6.85
N MET A 126 2.35 18.42 -6.38
CA MET A 126 2.94 17.36 -7.19
C MET A 126 2.06 17.03 -8.41
N LEU A 127 0.73 17.00 -8.25
CA LEU A 127 -0.20 16.83 -9.37
C LEU A 127 0.01 17.90 -10.45
N GLU A 128 0.13 19.17 -10.08
CA GLU A 128 0.40 20.27 -11.00
C GLU A 128 1.77 20.16 -11.67
N GLN A 129 2.80 19.78 -10.93
CA GLN A 129 4.16 19.58 -11.50
C GLN A 129 4.15 18.50 -12.58
N VAL A 130 3.49 17.36 -12.34
CA VAL A 130 3.38 16.26 -13.30
C VAL A 130 2.57 16.69 -14.53
N ARG A 131 1.41 17.32 -14.33
CA ARG A 131 0.54 17.81 -15.42
C ARG A 131 1.22 18.89 -16.27
N SER A 132 1.96 19.82 -15.63
CA SER A 132 2.72 20.86 -16.33
C SER A 132 3.88 20.32 -17.17
N ALA A 133 4.37 19.12 -16.86
CA ALA A 133 5.36 18.40 -17.66
C ALA A 133 4.70 17.64 -18.86
N GLY A 134 3.39 17.75 -19.04
CA GLY A 134 2.68 17.08 -20.12
C GLY A 134 2.37 15.60 -19.85
N LEU A 135 2.52 15.13 -18.60
CA LEU A 135 2.29 13.74 -18.21
C LEU A 135 0.88 13.55 -17.64
N ALA A 136 0.26 12.40 -17.89
CA ALA A 136 -1.00 12.02 -17.27
C ALA A 136 -0.80 11.79 -15.77
N ALA A 137 -1.46 12.61 -14.93
CA ALA A 137 -1.43 12.49 -13.47
C ALA A 137 -2.81 12.13 -12.95
N TYR A 138 -2.93 10.98 -12.30
CA TYR A 138 -4.16 10.49 -11.69
C TYR A 138 -4.04 10.55 -10.17
N ALA A 139 -4.94 11.28 -9.54
CA ALA A 139 -4.99 11.42 -8.10
C ALA A 139 -5.63 10.19 -7.45
N VAL A 140 -4.93 9.58 -6.49
CA VAL A 140 -5.43 8.49 -5.64
C VAL A 140 -5.43 8.95 -4.19
N SER A 141 -6.51 8.75 -3.47
CA SER A 141 -6.62 9.25 -2.09
C SER A 141 -6.38 8.16 -1.05
N PRO A 142 -5.48 8.37 -0.08
CA PRO A 142 -5.34 7.53 1.09
C PRO A 142 -6.28 7.94 2.25
N SER A 143 -6.86 9.15 2.20
CA SER A 143 -7.61 9.75 3.31
C SER A 143 -9.07 10.08 3.02
N LYS A 144 -9.54 9.89 1.77
CA LYS A 144 -10.93 10.16 1.36
C LYS A 144 -11.96 9.41 2.23
N TRP A 145 -11.58 8.26 2.74
CA TRP A 145 -12.40 7.41 3.61
C TRP A 145 -11.99 7.52 5.08
N HIS A 146 -11.51 8.70 5.50
CA HIS A 146 -11.16 8.99 6.89
C HIS A 146 -10.18 7.98 7.50
N TYR A 147 -9.21 7.49 6.71
CA TYR A 147 -8.23 6.45 7.09
C TYR A 147 -8.84 5.08 7.44
N ASP A 148 -10.10 4.81 7.04
CA ASP A 148 -10.65 3.47 7.08
C ASP A 148 -9.86 2.57 6.11
N VAL A 149 -9.20 1.55 6.67
CA VAL A 149 -8.24 0.74 5.93
C VAL A 149 -8.90 -0.11 4.86
N VAL A 150 -10.08 -0.65 5.14
CA VAL A 150 -10.82 -1.50 4.20
C VAL A 150 -11.48 -0.66 3.12
N GLU A 151 -12.15 0.44 3.51
CA GLU A 151 -12.75 1.37 2.55
C GLU A 151 -11.72 2.03 1.65
N THR A 152 -10.53 2.35 2.18
CA THR A 152 -9.44 2.91 1.38
C THR A 152 -8.96 1.89 0.34
N TYR A 153 -8.75 0.64 0.73
CA TYR A 153 -8.35 -0.42 -0.22
C TYR A 153 -9.44 -0.67 -1.28
N ARG A 154 -10.70 -0.68 -0.87
CA ARG A 154 -11.86 -0.77 -1.78
C ARG A 154 -11.87 0.37 -2.79
N GLY A 155 -11.65 1.60 -2.35
CA GLY A 155 -11.56 2.77 -3.22
C GLY A 155 -10.40 2.70 -4.21
N TRP A 156 -9.22 2.24 -3.78
CA TRP A 156 -8.08 2.03 -4.68
C TRP A 156 -8.37 0.93 -5.71
N THR A 157 -9.00 -0.17 -5.30
CA THR A 157 -9.42 -1.23 -6.23
C THR A 157 -10.39 -0.70 -7.28
N ALA A 158 -11.34 0.15 -6.88
CA ALA A 158 -12.26 0.80 -7.81
C ALA A 158 -11.54 1.76 -8.79
N SER A 159 -10.52 2.48 -8.35
CA SER A 159 -9.68 3.33 -9.21
C SER A 159 -8.85 2.48 -10.18
N LEU A 160 -8.25 1.38 -9.71
CA LEU A 160 -7.52 0.45 -10.56
C LEU A 160 -8.43 -0.22 -11.60
N ALA A 161 -9.68 -0.55 -11.25
CA ALA A 161 -10.65 -1.11 -12.20
C ALA A 161 -10.99 -0.14 -13.33
N LYS A 162 -11.02 1.17 -13.08
CA LYS A 162 -11.19 2.19 -14.12
C LYS A 162 -9.95 2.32 -15.01
N LEU A 163 -8.75 2.21 -14.40
CA LEU A 163 -7.48 2.37 -15.11
C LEU A 163 -7.09 1.13 -15.91
N PHE A 164 -7.48 -0.07 -15.47
CA PHE A 164 -7.13 -1.36 -16.07
C PHE A 164 -8.38 -2.21 -16.35
N PRO A 165 -9.23 -1.79 -17.28
CA PRO A 165 -10.47 -2.51 -17.59
C PRO A 165 -10.23 -3.90 -18.19
N GLU A 166 -9.05 -4.17 -18.72
CA GLU A 166 -8.63 -5.49 -19.23
C GLU A 166 -8.52 -6.54 -18.11
N ALA A 167 -8.30 -6.14 -16.87
CA ALA A 167 -8.36 -7.03 -15.68
C ALA A 167 -9.83 -7.30 -15.28
N ASN A 168 -10.67 -7.61 -16.26
CA ASN A 168 -12.12 -7.75 -16.13
C ASN A 168 -12.51 -8.71 -15.00
N GLY A 169 -13.44 -8.28 -14.16
CA GLY A 169 -13.95 -9.07 -13.02
C GLY A 169 -13.04 -9.08 -11.78
N LYS A 170 -11.77 -8.68 -11.88
CA LYS A 170 -10.83 -8.71 -10.74
C LYS A 170 -11.29 -7.83 -9.58
N GLY A 171 -11.74 -6.62 -9.88
CA GLY A 171 -12.29 -5.71 -8.85
C GLY A 171 -13.50 -6.31 -8.12
N ALA A 172 -14.40 -6.95 -8.85
CA ALA A 172 -15.57 -7.63 -8.27
C ALA A 172 -15.16 -8.83 -7.39
N LEU A 173 -14.15 -9.59 -7.82
CA LEU A 173 -13.64 -10.72 -7.05
C LEU A 173 -12.97 -10.25 -5.75
N ILE A 174 -12.13 -9.22 -5.80
CA ILE A 174 -11.51 -8.60 -4.62
C ILE A 174 -12.60 -8.13 -3.64
N GLU A 175 -13.62 -7.44 -4.14
CA GLU A 175 -14.74 -6.96 -3.33
C GLU A 175 -15.50 -8.11 -2.67
N ALA A 176 -15.83 -9.16 -3.40
CA ALA A 176 -16.54 -10.33 -2.87
C ALA A 176 -15.75 -11.02 -1.76
N ARG A 177 -14.45 -11.24 -1.98
CA ARG A 177 -13.55 -11.86 -0.99
C ARG A 177 -13.31 -10.97 0.23
N THR A 178 -13.21 -9.66 0.03
CA THR A 178 -13.10 -8.69 1.13
C THR A 178 -14.33 -8.74 2.01
N ARG A 179 -15.53 -8.70 1.42
CA ARG A 179 -16.80 -8.79 2.17
C ARG A 179 -16.97 -10.11 2.91
N GLU A 180 -16.53 -11.22 2.34
CA GLU A 180 -16.55 -12.52 3.01
C GLU A 180 -15.76 -12.47 4.32
N ILE A 181 -14.54 -11.92 4.27
CA ILE A 181 -13.68 -11.78 5.46
C ILE A 181 -14.28 -10.78 6.47
N GLU A 182 -14.73 -9.61 6.00
CA GLU A 182 -15.37 -8.61 6.88
C GLU A 182 -16.59 -9.20 7.60
N SER A 183 -17.45 -9.91 6.86
CA SER A 183 -18.65 -10.53 7.44
C SER A 183 -18.28 -11.60 8.46
N LEU A 184 -17.28 -12.44 8.16
CA LEU A 184 -16.78 -13.45 9.10
C LEU A 184 -16.29 -12.82 10.40
N VAL A 185 -15.48 -11.75 10.30
CA VAL A 185 -14.95 -11.05 11.48
C VAL A 185 -16.08 -10.36 12.25
N ALA A 186 -16.95 -9.63 11.57
CA ALA A 186 -18.07 -8.93 12.19
C ALA A 186 -19.01 -9.91 12.91
N ASP A 187 -19.38 -11.03 12.29
CA ASP A 187 -20.28 -12.02 12.88
C ASP A 187 -19.70 -12.65 14.15
N ARG A 188 -18.38 -12.82 14.20
CA ARG A 188 -17.69 -13.42 15.36
C ARG A 188 -17.34 -12.44 16.47
N THR A 189 -17.47 -11.13 16.21
CA THR A 189 -17.10 -10.09 17.19
C THR A 189 -18.26 -9.21 17.63
N LYS A 190 -19.42 -9.24 16.96
CA LYS A 190 -20.58 -8.37 17.21
C LYS A 190 -21.17 -8.48 18.61
N ASP A 191 -21.06 -9.66 19.23
CA ASP A 191 -21.62 -9.95 20.56
C ASP A 191 -20.62 -9.72 21.71
N ILE A 192 -19.40 -9.27 21.40
CA ILE A 192 -18.41 -8.91 22.43
C ILE A 192 -18.87 -7.62 23.12
N ALA A 193 -19.19 -7.72 24.40
CA ALA A 193 -19.56 -6.54 25.18
C ALA A 193 -18.41 -5.53 25.22
N GLU A 194 -18.72 -4.24 25.24
CA GLU A 194 -17.71 -3.18 25.14
C GLU A 194 -16.57 -3.33 26.17
N LYS A 195 -16.91 -3.69 27.41
CA LYS A 195 -15.94 -3.92 28.50
C LYS A 195 -15.02 -5.12 28.29
N ASP A 196 -15.40 -6.06 27.41
CA ASP A 196 -14.68 -7.30 27.13
C ASP A 196 -13.91 -7.21 25.80
N ARG A 197 -13.97 -6.06 25.10
CA ARG A 197 -13.21 -5.81 23.88
C ARG A 197 -11.75 -5.61 24.21
N ALA A 198 -10.88 -6.28 23.45
CA ALA A 198 -9.44 -6.15 23.59
C ALA A 198 -8.99 -4.69 23.38
N ARG A 199 -8.19 -4.17 24.31
CA ARG A 199 -7.57 -2.84 24.22
C ARG A 199 -6.22 -2.99 23.52
N VAL A 200 -6.11 -2.43 22.32
CA VAL A 200 -4.93 -2.59 21.44
C VAL A 200 -4.14 -1.29 21.37
N LEU A 201 -2.85 -1.36 21.63
CA LEU A 201 -1.92 -0.27 21.41
C LEU A 201 -1.07 -0.56 20.16
N PHE A 202 -1.29 0.20 19.09
CA PHE A 202 -0.43 0.15 17.91
C PHE A 202 0.82 1.01 18.13
N ILE A 203 1.98 0.43 17.93
CA ILE A 203 3.25 1.16 17.95
C ILE A 203 3.73 1.33 16.51
N VAL A 204 3.61 2.56 16.00
CA VAL A 204 3.96 2.90 14.62
C VAL A 204 5.47 3.09 14.48
N ARG A 205 6.09 3.85 15.40
CA ARG A 205 7.55 3.97 15.50
C ARG A 205 7.99 3.82 16.95
N LEU A 206 9.11 3.18 17.13
CA LEU A 206 9.71 2.94 18.43
C LEU A 206 11.22 2.94 18.30
N ASP A 207 11.88 3.83 19.01
CA ASP A 207 13.32 3.83 19.23
C ASP A 207 13.63 4.42 20.63
N GLU A 208 14.90 4.64 20.96
CA GLU A 208 15.33 5.22 22.24
C GLU A 208 14.78 6.64 22.52
N LYS A 209 14.33 7.36 21.48
CA LYS A 209 13.94 8.78 21.55
C LYS A 209 12.43 8.99 21.51
N GLU A 210 11.70 8.08 20.88
CA GLU A 210 10.28 8.27 20.67
C GLU A 210 9.47 6.97 20.71
N ILE A 211 8.24 7.11 21.21
CA ILE A 211 7.17 6.14 21.09
C ILE A 211 6.08 6.84 20.29
N VAL A 212 5.77 6.34 19.09
CA VAL A 212 4.72 6.89 18.25
C VAL A 212 3.64 5.86 18.06
N THR A 213 2.41 6.22 18.39
CA THR A 213 1.22 5.37 18.25
C THR A 213 0.29 5.89 17.17
N SER A 214 -0.85 5.22 17.03
CA SER A 214 -1.96 5.61 16.18
C SER A 214 -3.09 6.15 17.06
N GLY A 215 -3.35 7.45 16.95
CA GLY A 215 -4.49 8.08 17.63
C GLY A 215 -5.83 7.79 16.93
N ARG A 216 -6.91 8.46 17.42
CA ARG A 216 -8.29 8.27 16.97
C ARG A 216 -8.53 8.46 15.48
N ASN A 217 -7.81 9.37 14.82
CA ASN A 217 -8.04 9.73 13.43
C ASN A 217 -7.00 9.10 12.48
N PHE A 218 -6.56 7.88 12.77
CA PHE A 218 -5.58 7.18 11.94
C PHE A 218 -5.86 5.68 11.86
N PHE A 219 -5.14 4.94 11.02
CA PHE A 219 -5.39 3.54 10.67
C PHE A 219 -5.62 2.60 11.87
N GLY A 220 -4.92 2.77 12.99
CA GLY A 220 -5.05 1.91 14.17
C GLY A 220 -6.45 1.94 14.78
N GLU A 221 -7.12 3.08 14.76
CA GLU A 221 -8.51 3.20 15.21
C GLU A 221 -9.44 2.34 14.35
N TYR A 222 -9.24 2.40 13.03
CA TYR A 222 -10.07 1.65 12.09
C TYR A 222 -9.77 0.15 12.11
N TRP A 223 -8.51 -0.24 12.31
CA TRP A 223 -8.14 -1.63 12.55
C TRP A 223 -8.85 -2.20 13.78
N CYS A 224 -8.84 -1.45 14.90
CA CYS A 224 -9.55 -1.86 16.11
C CYS A 224 -11.05 -2.01 15.85
N ARG A 225 -11.67 -1.01 15.23
CA ARG A 225 -13.12 -1.04 14.93
C ARG A 225 -13.48 -2.23 14.05
N ALA A 226 -12.73 -2.47 12.97
CA ALA A 226 -12.98 -3.56 12.04
C ALA A 226 -12.82 -4.94 12.69
N ALA A 227 -11.88 -5.08 13.64
CA ALA A 227 -11.63 -6.32 14.38
C ALA A 227 -12.46 -6.48 15.67
N GLY A 228 -13.39 -5.56 15.96
CA GLY A 228 -14.20 -5.61 17.18
C GLY A 228 -13.45 -5.28 18.48
N ALA A 229 -12.38 -4.51 18.39
CA ALA A 229 -11.50 -4.11 19.48
C ALA A 229 -11.61 -2.61 19.80
N VAL A 230 -10.83 -2.13 20.77
CA VAL A 230 -10.73 -0.73 21.17
C VAL A 230 -9.27 -0.26 21.01
N ASN A 231 -9.07 0.89 20.38
CA ASN A 231 -7.77 1.53 20.35
C ASN A 231 -7.44 2.10 21.74
N ALA A 232 -6.37 1.62 22.37
CA ALA A 232 -5.98 2.08 23.71
C ALA A 232 -5.65 3.59 23.72
N ALA A 233 -5.18 4.15 22.60
CA ALA A 233 -4.87 5.56 22.42
C ALA A 233 -6.01 6.36 21.73
N HIS A 234 -7.26 5.95 21.87
CA HIS A 234 -8.44 6.58 21.28
C HIS A 234 -8.63 8.05 21.71
N ASP A 235 -8.18 8.42 22.92
CA ASP A 235 -8.25 9.79 23.45
C ASP A 235 -7.31 10.77 22.73
N LEU A 236 -6.31 10.27 21.99
CA LEU A 236 -5.38 11.11 21.25
C LEU A 236 -5.97 11.49 19.89
N GLU A 237 -6.30 12.76 19.73
CA GLU A 237 -6.71 13.33 18.45
C GLU A 237 -5.48 13.66 17.59
N ALA A 238 -4.92 12.64 16.94
CA ALA A 238 -3.78 12.82 16.05
C ALA A 238 -4.06 12.16 14.72
N GLU A 239 -3.93 12.93 13.66
CA GLU A 239 -3.88 12.42 12.30
C GLU A 239 -2.46 11.95 11.96
N ASN A 240 -2.36 10.98 11.09
CA ASN A 240 -1.11 10.40 10.68
C ASN A 240 -0.31 9.81 11.88
N ALA A 241 0.95 9.47 11.68
CA ALA A 241 1.82 8.94 12.73
C ALA A 241 2.42 10.06 13.60
N ASN A 242 1.57 10.88 14.23
CA ASN A 242 2.00 12.02 15.04
C ASN A 242 1.64 11.90 16.53
N ALA A 243 0.94 10.84 16.93
CA ALA A 243 0.58 10.58 18.33
C ALA A 243 1.79 10.10 19.10
N ARG A 244 2.48 11.00 19.81
CA ARG A 244 3.65 10.67 20.63
C ARG A 244 3.23 10.29 22.04
N LEU A 245 3.88 9.27 22.61
CA LEU A 245 3.65 8.79 23.96
C LEU A 245 4.92 8.91 24.82
N SER A 246 4.71 9.09 26.11
CA SER A 246 5.69 8.76 27.16
C SER A 246 5.45 7.34 27.68
N MET A 247 6.41 6.75 28.37
CA MET A 247 6.19 5.48 29.07
C MET A 247 5.09 5.58 30.12
N GLU A 248 4.94 6.74 30.79
CA GLU A 248 3.85 7.01 31.73
C GLU A 248 2.48 6.90 31.05
N SER A 249 2.35 7.47 29.84
CA SER A 249 1.11 7.32 29.03
C SER A 249 0.85 5.86 28.65
N VAL A 250 1.91 5.14 28.26
CA VAL A 250 1.81 3.71 27.93
C VAL A 250 1.32 2.89 29.11
N TYR A 251 1.86 3.15 30.33
CA TYR A 251 1.39 2.50 31.55
C TYR A 251 -0.04 2.88 31.90
N GLY A 252 -0.44 4.15 31.69
CA GLY A 252 -1.81 4.60 31.92
C GLY A 252 -2.83 3.96 30.99
N TYR A 253 -2.42 3.62 29.77
CA TYR A 253 -3.29 2.88 28.83
C TYR A 253 -3.44 1.41 29.18
N ASP A 254 -2.41 0.79 29.75
CA ASP A 254 -2.38 -0.64 30.12
C ASP A 254 -3.07 -1.54 29.07
N PRO A 255 -2.49 -1.65 27.88
CA PRO A 255 -3.13 -2.35 26.77
C PRO A 255 -3.16 -3.87 27.01
N ASP A 256 -4.22 -4.54 26.57
CA ASP A 256 -4.28 -6.01 26.55
C ASP A 256 -3.37 -6.61 25.46
N VAL A 257 -3.13 -5.84 24.40
CA VAL A 257 -2.32 -6.26 23.25
C VAL A 257 -1.50 -5.09 22.73
N VAL A 258 -0.23 -5.31 22.47
CA VAL A 258 0.65 -4.37 21.77
C VAL A 258 0.94 -4.90 20.36
N ILE A 259 0.71 -4.07 19.36
CA ILE A 259 0.99 -4.38 17.95
C ILE A 259 2.10 -3.47 17.44
N LEU A 260 3.27 -4.04 17.15
CA LEU A 260 4.39 -3.35 16.51
C LEU A 260 4.16 -3.34 14.99
N THR A 261 4.13 -2.16 14.38
CA THR A 261 4.04 -2.07 12.91
C THR A 261 5.40 -2.33 12.24
N ASN A 262 5.40 -2.52 10.93
CA ASN A 262 6.64 -2.65 10.14
C ASN A 262 7.26 -1.29 9.76
N PHE A 263 6.91 -0.22 10.48
CA PHE A 263 7.59 1.08 10.44
C PHE A 263 8.59 1.26 11.59
N THR A 264 8.68 0.29 12.53
CA THR A 264 9.70 0.23 13.56
C THR A 264 10.53 -1.05 13.43
N LYS A 265 11.83 -0.97 13.76
CA LYS A 265 12.73 -2.13 13.82
C LYS A 265 12.50 -2.99 15.07
N ALA A 266 11.78 -2.46 16.06
CA ALA A 266 11.48 -3.22 17.28
C ALA A 266 10.69 -4.50 16.94
N VAL A 267 11.00 -5.55 17.67
CA VAL A 267 10.33 -6.86 17.63
C VAL A 267 9.81 -7.21 19.02
N PRO A 268 8.85 -8.14 19.17
CA PRO A 268 8.25 -8.46 20.46
C PRO A 268 9.26 -8.75 21.57
N SER A 269 10.35 -9.47 21.25
CA SER A 269 11.40 -9.79 22.22
C SER A 269 12.15 -8.58 22.78
N ASP A 270 12.15 -7.43 22.10
CA ASP A 270 12.80 -6.22 22.61
C ASP A 270 12.04 -5.63 23.79
N LEU A 271 10.70 -5.68 23.73
CA LEU A 271 9.84 -5.21 24.80
C LEU A 271 9.94 -6.19 25.99
N ALA A 272 9.88 -7.49 25.72
CA ALA A 272 9.93 -8.54 26.74
C ALA A 272 11.29 -8.60 27.49
N THR A 273 12.37 -8.14 26.88
CA THR A 273 13.73 -8.21 27.46
C THR A 273 14.31 -6.85 27.81
N GLY A 274 13.51 -5.76 27.78
CA GLY A 274 13.96 -4.41 28.14
C GLY A 274 15.08 -3.86 27.25
N LYS A 275 15.10 -4.21 25.97
CA LYS A 275 16.19 -3.80 25.06
C LYS A 275 16.05 -2.40 24.48
N ILE A 276 14.97 -1.69 24.78
CA ILE A 276 14.77 -0.30 24.32
C ILE A 276 15.37 0.65 25.38
N PRO A 277 16.49 1.33 25.10
CA PRO A 277 17.11 2.18 26.09
C PRO A 277 16.18 3.27 26.64
N GLY A 278 16.12 3.44 27.97
CA GLY A 278 15.30 4.45 28.63
C GLY A 278 13.79 4.13 28.67
N GLN A 279 13.38 2.94 28.27
CA GLN A 279 11.98 2.52 28.25
C GLN A 279 11.84 1.11 28.84
N ASP A 280 11.04 0.97 29.88
CA ASP A 280 10.74 -0.33 30.49
C ASP A 280 9.32 -0.76 30.10
N TRP A 281 9.22 -1.75 29.22
CA TRP A 281 7.95 -2.32 28.76
C TRP A 281 7.55 -3.57 29.56
N THR A 282 8.47 -4.11 30.36
CA THR A 282 8.27 -5.40 31.04
C THR A 282 7.10 -5.45 32.02
N PRO A 283 6.70 -4.34 32.72
CA PRO A 283 5.57 -4.38 33.63
C PRO A 283 4.18 -4.37 32.97
N LEU A 284 4.10 -4.22 31.62
CA LEU A 284 2.82 -4.19 30.95
C LEU A 284 2.19 -5.58 30.89
N LYS A 285 0.90 -5.66 31.17
CA LYS A 285 0.08 -6.89 31.07
C LYS A 285 0.29 -7.58 29.71
N ALA A 286 0.26 -6.82 28.62
CA ALA A 286 0.48 -7.37 27.26
C ALA A 286 1.85 -8.05 27.12
N VAL A 287 2.89 -7.57 27.81
CA VAL A 287 4.23 -8.16 27.79
C VAL A 287 4.29 -9.40 28.68
N GLU A 288 3.76 -9.34 29.88
CA GLU A 288 3.71 -10.46 30.83
C GLU A 288 2.91 -11.66 30.27
N GLU A 289 1.82 -11.38 29.54
CA GLU A 289 0.96 -12.40 28.91
C GLU A 289 1.46 -12.82 27.52
N ASN A 290 2.62 -12.35 27.04
CA ASN A 290 3.16 -12.61 25.70
C ASN A 290 2.20 -12.18 24.57
N ARG A 291 1.47 -11.10 24.75
CA ARG A 291 0.54 -10.53 23.79
C ARG A 291 1.10 -9.31 23.06
N VAL A 292 2.38 -9.40 22.71
CA VAL A 292 3.07 -8.43 21.85
C VAL A 292 3.30 -9.09 20.50
N TYR A 293 2.80 -8.46 19.45
CA TYR A 293 2.88 -9.01 18.09
C TYR A 293 3.50 -8.00 17.13
N LYS A 294 4.08 -8.49 16.03
CA LYS A 294 4.48 -7.66 14.91
C LYS A 294 3.50 -7.86 13.76
N MET A 295 3.07 -6.75 13.13
CA MET A 295 2.15 -6.84 12.00
C MET A 295 2.74 -7.65 10.85
N PRO A 296 1.92 -8.36 10.08
CA PRO A 296 2.38 -9.10 8.91
C PRO A 296 3.11 -8.21 7.91
N LEU A 297 4.06 -8.78 7.18
CA LEU A 297 4.69 -8.17 6.01
C LEU A 297 4.35 -9.02 4.78
N GLY A 298 3.33 -8.59 4.04
CA GLY A 298 2.92 -9.21 2.80
C GLY A 298 3.60 -8.58 1.57
N LEU A 299 2.79 -8.16 0.61
CA LEU A 299 3.28 -7.39 -0.54
C LEU A 299 3.78 -6.00 -0.15
N TYR A 300 3.24 -5.45 0.93
CA TYR A 300 3.69 -4.23 1.58
C TYR A 300 3.50 -4.32 3.10
N ARG A 301 3.89 -3.27 3.84
CA ARG A 301 3.67 -3.11 5.29
C ARG A 301 2.19 -2.96 5.59
N THR A 302 1.60 -3.96 6.26
CA THR A 302 0.14 -4.13 6.32
C THR A 302 -0.60 -3.19 7.29
N PHE A 303 0.10 -2.35 8.05
CA PHE A 303 -0.55 -1.32 8.85
C PHE A 303 -1.32 -0.30 7.99
N THR A 304 -0.78 0.01 6.81
CA THR A 304 -1.43 0.86 5.80
C THR A 304 -2.35 0.02 4.89
N PRO A 305 -3.39 0.63 4.28
CA PRO A 305 -4.19 -0.06 3.27
C PRO A 305 -3.35 -0.66 2.15
N GLY A 306 -3.76 -1.78 1.61
CA GLY A 306 -3.08 -2.45 0.51
C GLY A 306 -3.70 -3.79 0.15
N ALA A 307 -3.05 -4.53 -0.75
CA ALA A 307 -3.57 -5.80 -1.26
C ALA A 307 -3.80 -6.87 -0.18
N ASP A 308 -3.07 -6.79 0.94
CA ASP A 308 -3.18 -7.72 2.06
C ASP A 308 -4.16 -7.26 3.16
N THR A 309 -4.89 -6.16 2.94
CA THR A 309 -5.78 -5.58 3.97
C THR A 309 -6.80 -6.58 4.51
N PRO A 310 -7.54 -7.37 3.69
CA PRO A 310 -8.49 -8.34 4.23
C PRO A 310 -7.83 -9.45 5.05
N LEU A 311 -6.68 -9.96 4.60
CA LEU A 311 -5.91 -10.95 5.36
C LEU A 311 -5.39 -10.41 6.68
N THR A 312 -4.97 -9.15 6.69
CA THR A 312 -4.51 -8.47 7.91
C THR A 312 -5.65 -8.30 8.92
N LEU A 313 -6.86 -8.00 8.45
CA LEU A 313 -8.06 -7.96 9.29
C LEU A 313 -8.35 -9.33 9.92
N LEU A 314 -8.29 -10.40 9.12
CA LEU A 314 -8.51 -11.76 9.61
C LEU A 314 -7.44 -12.18 10.62
N TRP A 315 -6.16 -11.88 10.32
CA TRP A 315 -5.05 -12.11 11.24
C TRP A 315 -5.24 -11.36 12.57
N LEU A 316 -5.60 -10.08 12.51
CA LEU A 316 -5.79 -9.25 13.70
C LEU A 316 -6.93 -9.81 14.55
N ALA A 317 -8.09 -10.10 13.96
CA ALA A 317 -9.24 -10.65 14.67
C ALA A 317 -8.90 -12.00 15.34
N LYS A 318 -8.21 -12.90 14.63
CA LYS A 318 -7.77 -14.18 15.19
C LYS A 318 -6.72 -14.01 16.31
N THR A 319 -5.83 -13.04 16.19
CA THR A 319 -4.82 -12.70 17.21
C THR A 319 -5.47 -12.14 18.48
N LEU A 320 -6.49 -11.30 18.33
CA LEU A 320 -7.20 -10.69 19.46
C LEU A 320 -8.13 -11.67 20.16
N TYR A 321 -8.80 -12.53 19.40
CA TYR A 321 -9.86 -13.44 19.89
C TYR A 321 -9.64 -14.87 19.40
N PRO A 322 -8.54 -15.55 19.76
CA PRO A 322 -8.17 -16.86 19.18
C PRO A 322 -9.26 -17.91 19.33
N ALA A 323 -9.97 -17.97 20.48
CA ALA A 323 -11.05 -18.92 20.70
C ALA A 323 -12.25 -18.74 19.76
N ARG A 324 -12.46 -17.53 19.23
CA ARG A 324 -13.55 -17.25 18.28
C ARG A 324 -13.20 -17.60 16.84
N PHE A 325 -11.93 -17.89 16.57
CA PHE A 325 -11.39 -18.18 15.24
C PHE A 325 -10.57 -19.48 15.22
N GLU A 326 -10.86 -20.43 16.12
CA GLU A 326 -10.14 -21.72 16.19
C GLU A 326 -10.19 -22.50 14.89
N ASP A 327 -11.35 -22.51 14.24
CA ASP A 327 -11.64 -23.20 12.98
C ASP A 327 -11.09 -22.49 11.74
N VAL A 328 -10.55 -21.27 11.88
CA VAL A 328 -9.97 -20.52 10.76
C VAL A 328 -8.51 -20.91 10.58
N ASP A 329 -8.21 -21.57 9.48
CA ASP A 329 -6.84 -21.79 9.03
C ASP A 329 -6.34 -20.55 8.27
N LEU A 330 -5.61 -19.68 8.97
CA LEU A 330 -5.09 -18.45 8.39
C LEU A 330 -4.10 -18.70 7.25
N ALA A 331 -3.33 -19.79 7.32
CA ALA A 331 -2.37 -20.12 6.26
C ALA A 331 -3.10 -20.54 4.98
N LEU A 332 -4.16 -21.35 5.12
CA LEU A 332 -5.00 -21.76 4.00
C LEU A 332 -5.70 -20.56 3.35
N GLU A 333 -6.30 -19.67 4.17
CA GLU A 333 -6.95 -18.45 3.66
C GLU A 333 -5.96 -17.50 2.97
N THR A 334 -4.73 -17.40 3.48
CA THR A 334 -3.67 -16.60 2.85
C THR A 334 -3.30 -17.17 1.48
N LYS A 335 -3.05 -18.49 1.39
CA LYS A 335 -2.75 -19.16 0.12
C LYS A 335 -3.89 -19.00 -0.88
N ARG A 336 -5.14 -19.15 -0.41
CA ARG A 336 -6.33 -18.97 -1.24
C ARG A 336 -6.42 -17.55 -1.79
N TRP A 337 -6.24 -16.52 -0.94
CA TRP A 337 -6.22 -15.12 -1.34
C TRP A 337 -5.16 -14.85 -2.40
N TYR A 338 -3.92 -15.29 -2.16
CA TYR A 338 -2.83 -15.06 -3.11
C TYR A 338 -3.06 -15.76 -4.43
N LYS A 339 -3.59 -16.99 -4.42
CA LYS A 339 -3.93 -17.71 -5.65
C LYS A 339 -5.06 -17.02 -6.42
N GLU A 340 -6.16 -16.66 -5.77
CA GLU A 340 -7.34 -16.08 -6.41
C GLU A 340 -7.16 -14.61 -6.80
N ILE A 341 -6.53 -13.81 -5.94
CA ILE A 341 -6.44 -12.35 -6.10
C ILE A 341 -5.09 -11.94 -6.70
N VAL A 342 -3.98 -12.44 -6.18
CA VAL A 342 -2.65 -12.04 -6.65
C VAL A 342 -2.22 -12.84 -7.87
N GLY A 343 -2.75 -14.07 -8.03
CA GLY A 343 -2.45 -14.96 -9.15
C GLY A 343 -1.20 -15.81 -8.92
N VAL A 344 -0.74 -15.93 -7.66
CA VAL A 344 0.46 -16.70 -7.30
C VAL A 344 0.17 -17.70 -6.19
N GLU A 345 0.88 -18.82 -6.20
CA GLU A 345 0.80 -19.84 -5.13
C GLU A 345 1.92 -19.61 -4.12
N LEU A 346 1.55 -19.47 -2.84
CA LEU A 346 2.53 -19.33 -1.75
C LEU A 346 2.95 -20.70 -1.20
N THR A 347 4.24 -20.82 -0.88
CA THR A 347 4.77 -21.88 -0.05
C THR A 347 4.46 -21.66 1.44
N ASP A 348 4.54 -22.72 2.26
CA ASP A 348 4.38 -22.59 3.72
C ASP A 348 5.41 -21.65 4.32
N ALA A 349 6.67 -21.69 3.85
CA ALA A 349 7.73 -20.80 4.32
C ALA A 349 7.46 -19.31 4.01
N GLN A 350 6.82 -19.02 2.88
CA GLN A 350 6.41 -17.64 2.53
C GLN A 350 5.30 -17.13 3.46
N VAL A 351 4.32 -17.99 3.73
CA VAL A 351 3.24 -17.66 4.68
C VAL A 351 3.79 -17.45 6.09
N GLU A 352 4.68 -18.32 6.56
CA GLU A 352 5.32 -18.18 7.87
C GLU A 352 6.10 -16.86 7.97
N ARG A 353 6.91 -16.51 6.98
CA ARG A 353 7.63 -15.22 6.94
C ARG A 353 6.70 -14.01 6.93
N MET A 354 5.58 -14.10 6.22
CA MET A 354 4.58 -13.02 6.20
C MET A 354 4.08 -12.68 7.61
N TYR A 355 3.80 -13.70 8.42
CA TYR A 355 3.24 -13.54 9.77
C TYR A 355 4.29 -13.47 10.88
N SER A 356 5.56 -13.68 10.56
CA SER A 356 6.68 -13.59 11.52
C SER A 356 7.81 -12.70 10.98
N PRO A 357 7.52 -11.45 10.60
CA PRO A 357 8.54 -10.57 10.01
C PRO A 357 9.58 -10.16 11.05
N ASP A 358 10.81 -10.06 10.59
CA ASP A 358 11.95 -9.60 11.38
C ASP A 358 12.15 -8.07 11.32
N ARG A 359 13.31 -7.59 11.76
CA ARG A 359 13.68 -6.17 11.78
C ARG A 359 13.85 -5.58 10.38
N ALA A 360 14.18 -6.39 9.38
CA ALA A 360 14.38 -5.94 8.01
C ALA A 360 13.07 -5.43 7.38
N ALA A 361 11.91 -5.86 7.89
CA ALA A 361 10.61 -5.35 7.49
C ALA A 361 10.49 -3.81 7.59
N ALA A 362 11.26 -3.18 8.50
CA ALA A 362 11.25 -1.74 8.68
C ALA A 362 12.34 -1.00 7.90
N GLU A 363 13.16 -1.69 7.09
CA GLU A 363 14.19 -1.01 6.30
C GLU A 363 13.57 0.00 5.34
N GLY A 364 14.15 1.21 5.28
CA GLY A 364 13.68 2.31 4.44
C GLY A 364 12.34 2.93 4.87
N ALA A 365 11.70 2.45 5.94
CA ALA A 365 10.42 2.97 6.42
C ALA A 365 10.48 4.46 6.79
N SER A 366 11.60 4.92 7.37
CA SER A 366 11.81 6.32 7.75
C SER A 366 11.86 7.29 6.57
N GLN A 367 12.14 6.82 5.37
CA GLN A 367 12.17 7.64 4.15
C GLN A 367 10.77 8.07 3.72
N GLY A 368 9.74 7.26 4.02
CA GLY A 368 8.35 7.55 3.67
C GLY A 368 7.64 8.47 4.66
N VAL A 369 7.99 8.42 5.93
CA VAL A 369 7.30 9.17 7.00
C VAL A 369 7.66 10.66 7.00
N ARG A 370 8.85 11.04 6.51
CA ARG A 370 9.28 12.44 6.40
C ARG A 370 8.66 13.19 5.21
N SER A 371 8.02 12.48 4.29
CA SER A 371 7.41 13.08 3.09
C SER A 371 5.97 13.56 3.29
N THR A 372 5.38 13.32 4.46
CA THR A 372 3.98 13.68 4.78
C THR A 372 3.83 14.78 5.84
N GLN A 373 4.94 15.44 6.23
CA GLN A 373 4.92 16.60 7.14
C GLN A 373 4.92 17.93 6.40
#